data_f1f97cba32423917788e19f558d76995
#
_entry.id   f1f97cba32423917788e19f558d76995
#
_cell.length_a   1.000
_cell.length_b   1.000
_cell.length_c   1.000
_cell.angle_alpha   90.00
_cell.angle_beta   90.00
_cell.angle_gamma   90.00
#
_symmetry.space_group_name_H-M   'P 1'
#
loop_
_entity.id
_entity.type
_entity.pdbx_description
1 polymer ?
#
loop_
_entity_poly.entity_id
_entity_poly.type
_entity_poly.pdbx_seq_one_letter_code
_entity_poly.pdbx_strand_id
1 'polypeptide(L)'
;MRNYLKKFVLFIGLMLFTVVYAETVITVDNTKKGITDTGSYYITNKATFTVNNVISTDSFKAYKILDAYYNENENTITYDFTSDFQSYLNTTTDYKDLKSSDYYSLSSGSITSGSTLTSSTLDKLVSGYASYIKTNSLSGTTMTVSGNTATASLEAGSYLILPVSTAKVYAVMVGNLDFTAEDDKYWNLNDETIVAKVSETGINKYVGNNKTSADYTINEMFTYTITATVIQYPTNATNKTFKIVDTFDNGITFAGVNSVNVKDGETSLTNDAGVIKTADGKVVATTSLNGNTITIDFNVDNLTSTTITVTYNAALNANALCTGNKNTAKLIYSNDPYSNGTYETEEKTTTVYTYGIKILKYSGNDKTALLSGAKFEIYSDVELSNKVGEVTTLEDGTATFNGLKAGTYYLVETVAPTGHRKINDIISVDVIANDTTCYTDVEISNNKNGLLPFTGGSGSFAYAIIGGLLVVVGGGLMVYYRKKNLA
;
A
#
# COMPACT_ATOMS: atom_id res chain seq x y z
N MET A 1 -15.21 44.91 73.48
CA MET A 1 -15.12 45.73 72.27
C MET A 1 -15.95 45.12 71.20
N ARG A 2 -16.82 45.85 70.60
CA ARG A 2 -18.06 45.53 69.92
C ARG A 2 -17.86 44.92 68.51
N ASN A 3 -18.55 43.84 68.34
CA ASN A 3 -18.79 43.16 67.01
C ASN A 3 -19.52 44.09 66.07
N TYR A 4 -18.99 44.17 64.80
CA TYR A 4 -19.78 44.57 63.66
C TYR A 4 -19.82 43.42 62.66
N LEU A 5 -20.94 42.67 62.70
CA LEU A 5 -21.33 41.68 61.73
C LEU A 5 -21.94 42.45 60.56
N LYS A 6 -21.24 42.55 59.41
CA LYS A 6 -21.82 43.06 58.19
C LYS A 6 -22.52 41.88 57.49
N LYS A 7 -23.84 41.94 57.46
CA LYS A 7 -24.69 41.09 56.67
C LYS A 7 -24.45 41.41 55.16
N PHE A 8 -23.82 40.50 54.45
CA PHE A 8 -23.76 40.51 52.99
C PHE A 8 -25.04 39.85 52.50
N VAL A 9 -26.02 40.65 52.02
CA VAL A 9 -27.21 40.14 51.32
C VAL A 9 -26.78 39.86 49.89
N LEU A 10 -26.58 38.57 49.54
CA LEU A 10 -26.36 38.12 48.19
C LEU A 10 -27.70 38.18 47.44
N PHE A 11 -27.88 39.19 46.61
CA PHE A 11 -29.00 39.25 45.65
C PHE A 11 -28.68 38.30 44.49
N ILE A 12 -29.12 37.04 44.57
CA ILE A 12 -29.18 36.16 43.41
C ILE A 12 -30.37 36.64 42.59
N GLY A 13 -30.06 37.48 41.61
CA GLY A 13 -30.99 37.77 40.55
C GLY A 13 -31.21 36.51 39.73
N LEU A 14 -32.32 35.84 39.95
CA LEU A 14 -32.82 34.77 39.06
C LEU A 14 -33.14 35.45 37.75
N MET A 15 -32.17 35.52 36.80
CA MET A 15 -32.49 35.79 35.38
C MET A 15 -33.24 34.56 34.90
N LEU A 16 -34.55 34.62 34.92
CA LEU A 16 -35.40 33.82 34.06
C LEU A 16 -35.04 34.20 32.60
N PHE A 17 -34.16 33.43 31.97
CA PHE A 17 -34.09 33.39 30.54
C PHE A 17 -35.41 32.76 30.11
N THR A 18 -36.41 33.54 29.82
CA THR A 18 -37.48 33.11 28.93
C THR A 18 -36.80 32.92 27.58
N VAL A 19 -36.51 31.66 27.21
CA VAL A 19 -36.23 31.31 25.83
C VAL A 19 -37.52 31.62 25.10
N VAL A 20 -37.59 32.79 24.50
CA VAL A 20 -38.66 33.10 23.55
C VAL A 20 -38.32 32.27 22.33
N TYR A 21 -38.91 31.11 22.19
CA TYR A 21 -38.93 30.41 20.93
C TYR A 21 -39.68 31.34 19.95
N ALA A 22 -38.97 31.79 18.91
CA ALA A 22 -39.65 32.52 17.85
C ALA A 22 -40.64 31.55 17.19
N GLU A 23 -41.92 31.82 17.34
CA GLU A 23 -42.96 31.05 16.66
C GLU A 23 -42.63 30.98 15.17
N THR A 24 -42.51 29.76 14.61
CA THR A 24 -42.26 29.59 13.20
C THR A 24 -43.55 29.80 12.45
N VAL A 25 -43.72 30.96 11.86
CA VAL A 25 -44.86 31.21 10.95
C VAL A 25 -44.67 30.34 9.72
N ILE A 26 -45.59 29.43 9.46
CA ILE A 26 -45.58 28.61 8.24
C ILE A 26 -45.80 29.50 7.04
N THR A 27 -44.84 29.54 6.14
CA THR A 27 -44.93 30.24 4.86
C THR A 27 -45.15 29.25 3.73
N VAL A 28 -46.11 29.51 2.86
CA VAL A 28 -46.51 28.60 1.78
C VAL A 28 -46.40 29.27 0.41
N ASP A 29 -46.13 28.46 -0.60
CA ASP A 29 -46.31 28.82 -2.01
C ASP A 29 -47.76 28.42 -2.45
N ASN A 30 -48.64 29.36 -2.50
CA ASN A 30 -50.08 29.15 -2.85
C ASN A 30 -50.29 28.69 -4.30
N THR A 31 -49.26 28.68 -5.12
CA THR A 31 -49.33 28.17 -6.50
C THR A 31 -49.05 26.66 -6.60
N LYS A 32 -48.48 26.07 -5.54
CA LYS A 32 -48.16 24.65 -5.48
C LYS A 32 -49.05 23.95 -4.46
N LYS A 33 -49.87 23.02 -4.92
CA LYS A 33 -50.77 22.24 -4.08
C LYS A 33 -50.22 20.85 -3.81
N GLY A 34 -50.59 20.28 -2.67
CA GLY A 34 -50.30 18.87 -2.35
C GLY A 34 -50.95 17.93 -3.36
N ILE A 35 -50.29 16.80 -3.64
CA ILE A 35 -50.81 15.79 -4.56
C ILE A 35 -51.84 14.91 -3.86
N THR A 36 -51.58 14.54 -2.61
CA THR A 36 -52.47 13.70 -1.79
C THR A 36 -53.53 14.50 -1.10
N ASP A 37 -53.28 15.77 -0.81
CA ASP A 37 -54.26 16.73 -0.23
C ASP A 37 -54.26 18.05 -1.02
N THR A 38 -55.29 18.23 -1.86
CA THR A 38 -55.44 19.42 -2.71
C THR A 38 -55.78 20.69 -1.95
N GLY A 39 -56.12 20.59 -0.65
CA GLY A 39 -56.33 21.72 0.27
C GLY A 39 -55.05 22.24 0.89
N SER A 40 -53.93 21.50 0.73
CA SER A 40 -52.62 21.84 1.27
C SER A 40 -51.75 22.57 0.26
N TYR A 41 -50.91 23.49 0.76
CA TYR A 41 -49.97 24.28 -0.05
C TYR A 41 -48.53 24.03 0.37
N TYR A 42 -47.60 24.08 -0.59
CA TYR A 42 -46.18 23.81 -0.42
C TYR A 42 -45.53 24.76 0.60
N ILE A 43 -44.79 24.18 1.57
CA ILE A 43 -44.09 24.92 2.62
C ILE A 43 -42.71 25.38 2.11
N THR A 44 -42.44 26.69 2.32
CA THR A 44 -41.16 27.31 1.92
C THR A 44 -40.24 27.64 3.09
N ASN A 45 -40.65 27.34 4.32
CA ASN A 45 -39.80 27.50 5.51
C ASN A 45 -38.55 26.66 5.39
N LYS A 46 -37.43 27.21 5.86
CA LYS A 46 -36.11 26.56 5.84
C LYS A 46 -35.55 26.40 7.24
N ALA A 47 -34.85 25.30 7.43
CA ALA A 47 -34.05 25.02 8.62
C ALA A 47 -32.62 24.53 8.22
N THR A 48 -31.75 24.41 9.19
CA THR A 48 -30.40 23.96 8.96
C THR A 48 -30.33 22.44 8.98
N PHE A 49 -29.84 21.86 7.88
CA PHE A 49 -29.47 20.46 7.83
C PHE A 49 -27.97 20.32 8.03
N THR A 50 -27.53 19.56 9.05
CA THR A 50 -26.13 19.35 9.41
C THR A 50 -25.74 17.88 9.28
N VAL A 51 -24.63 17.61 8.65
CA VAL A 51 -23.97 16.30 8.63
C VAL A 51 -22.65 16.40 9.36
N ASN A 52 -22.52 15.70 10.47
CA ASN A 52 -21.28 15.59 11.24
C ASN A 52 -20.40 14.42 10.76
N ASN A 53 -19.14 14.41 11.16
CA ASN A 53 -18.16 13.36 10.84
C ASN A 53 -17.85 13.27 9.33
N VAL A 54 -17.81 14.41 8.65
CA VAL A 54 -17.33 14.51 7.26
C VAL A 54 -15.85 14.93 7.22
N ILE A 55 -15.19 14.71 6.10
CA ILE A 55 -13.80 15.15 5.88
C ILE A 55 -13.83 16.52 5.21
N SER A 56 -12.98 17.44 5.66
CA SER A 56 -12.96 18.84 5.22
C SER A 56 -12.68 19.05 3.72
N THR A 57 -12.09 18.05 3.05
CA THR A 57 -11.82 18.07 1.61
C THR A 57 -12.94 17.52 0.76
N ASP A 58 -13.95 16.91 1.37
CA ASP A 58 -15.07 16.28 0.68
C ASP A 58 -16.16 17.30 0.34
N SER A 59 -17.00 16.98 -0.61
CA SER A 59 -18.14 17.82 -1.01
C SER A 59 -19.41 16.99 -1.05
N PHE A 60 -20.54 17.62 -0.68
CA PHE A 60 -21.82 16.95 -0.53
C PHE A 60 -22.95 17.73 -1.21
N LYS A 61 -23.97 16.99 -1.64
CA LYS A 61 -25.24 17.55 -2.10
C LYS A 61 -26.41 16.89 -1.39
N ALA A 62 -27.43 17.69 -1.11
CA ALA A 62 -28.69 17.25 -0.59
C ALA A 62 -29.71 17.12 -1.74
N TYR A 63 -30.34 15.96 -1.81
CA TYR A 63 -31.37 15.64 -2.80
C TYR A 63 -32.71 15.42 -2.08
N LYS A 64 -33.72 16.24 -2.42
CA LYS A 64 -34.99 16.18 -1.73
C LYS A 64 -35.79 14.95 -2.17
N ILE A 65 -36.41 14.26 -1.22
CA ILE A 65 -37.23 13.07 -1.42
C ILE A 65 -38.70 13.41 -1.19
N LEU A 66 -38.98 14.11 -0.09
CA LEU A 66 -40.31 14.55 0.27
C LEU A 66 -40.42 16.06 0.29
N ASP A 67 -41.48 16.59 -0.28
CA ASP A 67 -41.98 17.95 -0.14
C ASP A 67 -42.98 18.02 1.01
N ALA A 68 -42.94 19.08 1.80
CA ALA A 68 -43.87 19.32 2.89
C ALA A 68 -44.99 20.31 2.46
N TYR A 69 -46.24 20.05 2.85
CA TYR A 69 -47.40 20.83 2.54
C TYR A 69 -48.21 21.12 3.79
N TYR A 70 -48.83 22.30 3.88
CA TYR A 70 -49.63 22.74 5.01
C TYR A 70 -51.06 23.01 4.58
N ASN A 71 -52.02 22.41 5.28
CA ASN A 71 -53.45 22.68 5.19
C ASN A 71 -53.85 23.60 6.32
N GLU A 72 -54.10 24.89 5.99
CA GLU A 72 -54.46 25.90 6.96
C GLU A 72 -55.84 25.61 7.62
N ASN A 73 -56.78 25.03 6.87
CA ASN A 73 -58.13 24.75 7.38
C ASN A 73 -58.14 23.62 8.43
N GLU A 74 -57.27 22.64 8.25
CA GLU A 74 -57.16 21.46 9.12
C GLU A 74 -56.01 21.57 10.12
N ASN A 75 -55.15 22.58 9.99
CA ASN A 75 -53.91 22.76 10.72
C ASN A 75 -53.06 21.49 10.68
N THR A 76 -52.89 20.92 9.49
CA THR A 76 -52.13 19.65 9.30
C THR A 76 -50.98 19.85 8.33
N ILE A 77 -49.91 19.09 8.56
CA ILE A 77 -48.74 18.99 7.66
C ILE A 77 -48.77 17.61 7.01
N THR A 78 -48.66 17.59 5.69
CA THR A 78 -48.59 16.38 4.89
C THR A 78 -47.33 16.37 4.04
N TYR A 79 -46.91 15.19 3.62
CA TYR A 79 -45.68 14.99 2.81
C TYR A 79 -46.04 14.24 1.54
N ASP A 80 -45.56 14.76 0.39
CA ASP A 80 -45.66 14.09 -0.91
C ASP A 80 -44.27 13.85 -1.50
N PHE A 81 -44.12 12.82 -2.32
CA PHE A 81 -42.88 12.60 -3.03
C PHE A 81 -42.60 13.73 -4.02
N THR A 82 -41.32 14.14 -4.09
CA THR A 82 -40.84 15.00 -5.17
C THR A 82 -41.00 14.30 -6.53
N SER A 83 -41.14 15.09 -7.61
CA SER A 83 -41.21 14.55 -8.96
C SER A 83 -40.07 13.63 -9.35
N ASP A 84 -38.84 13.95 -8.88
CA ASP A 84 -37.63 13.16 -9.16
C ASP A 84 -37.70 11.82 -8.45
N PHE A 85 -38.10 11.81 -7.18
CA PHE A 85 -38.20 10.54 -6.43
C PHE A 85 -39.37 9.69 -6.94
N GLN A 86 -40.52 10.29 -7.29
CA GLN A 86 -41.61 9.57 -7.92
C GLN A 86 -41.21 8.96 -9.27
N SER A 87 -40.41 9.67 -10.06
CA SER A 87 -39.85 9.14 -11.31
C SER A 87 -38.97 7.94 -11.07
N TYR A 88 -38.15 7.96 -10.02
CA TYR A 88 -37.37 6.79 -9.59
C TYR A 88 -38.28 5.62 -9.19
N LEU A 89 -39.27 5.84 -8.34
CA LEU A 89 -40.21 4.79 -7.90
C LEU A 89 -40.88 4.11 -9.09
N ASN A 90 -41.22 4.85 -10.13
CA ASN A 90 -41.84 4.31 -11.35
C ASN A 90 -40.91 3.39 -12.15
N THR A 91 -39.59 3.42 -11.90
CA THR A 91 -38.63 2.49 -12.51
C THR A 91 -38.50 1.17 -11.74
N THR A 92 -39.05 1.09 -10.53
CA THR A 92 -38.97 -0.09 -9.66
C THR A 92 -40.26 -0.92 -9.72
N THR A 93 -40.13 -2.23 -9.59
CA THR A 93 -41.29 -3.14 -9.44
C THR A 93 -41.75 -3.25 -8.00
N ASP A 94 -40.81 -3.12 -7.05
CA ASP A 94 -41.03 -3.41 -5.64
C ASP A 94 -41.61 -2.21 -4.86
N TYR A 95 -41.37 -0.98 -5.35
CA TYR A 95 -41.69 0.25 -4.63
C TYR A 95 -42.62 1.23 -5.38
N LYS A 96 -43.09 0.84 -6.57
CA LYS A 96 -43.94 1.73 -7.41
C LYS A 96 -45.23 2.20 -6.71
N ASP A 97 -45.78 1.41 -5.79
CA ASP A 97 -47.00 1.68 -5.06
C ASP A 97 -46.75 2.20 -3.62
N LEU A 98 -45.46 2.52 -3.28
CA LEU A 98 -45.11 3.08 -1.98
C LEU A 98 -45.78 4.44 -1.78
N LYS A 99 -46.37 4.65 -0.60
CA LYS A 99 -46.95 5.93 -0.22
C LYS A 99 -45.90 6.81 0.47
N SER A 100 -46.02 8.12 0.26
CA SER A 100 -45.16 9.12 0.92
C SER A 100 -45.24 9.05 2.46
N SER A 101 -46.45 8.78 2.99
CA SER A 101 -46.67 8.57 4.43
C SER A 101 -45.95 7.37 5.00
N ASP A 102 -45.83 6.27 4.22
CA ASP A 102 -45.13 5.07 4.63
C ASP A 102 -43.61 5.32 4.61
N TYR A 103 -43.08 5.99 3.58
CA TYR A 103 -41.70 6.43 3.52
C TYR A 103 -41.33 7.36 4.68
N TYR A 104 -42.20 8.37 4.96
CA TYR A 104 -41.97 9.30 6.07
C TYR A 104 -41.90 8.57 7.42
N SER A 105 -42.81 7.63 7.67
CA SER A 105 -42.81 6.81 8.87
C SER A 105 -41.51 6.00 9.01
N LEU A 106 -40.93 5.49 7.90
CA LEU A 106 -39.65 4.81 7.88
C LEU A 106 -38.47 5.74 8.18
N SER A 107 -38.45 6.90 7.51
CA SER A 107 -37.32 7.85 7.59
C SER A 107 -37.28 8.57 8.94
N SER A 108 -38.42 8.80 9.58
CA SER A 108 -38.55 9.40 10.92
C SER A 108 -38.33 8.39 12.07
N GLY A 109 -38.20 7.09 11.76
CA GLY A 109 -38.12 6.04 12.76
C GLY A 109 -39.42 5.73 13.50
N SER A 110 -40.58 6.28 13.02
CA SER A 110 -41.91 6.13 13.60
C SER A 110 -42.65 4.92 13.02
N ILE A 111 -41.97 3.78 12.89
CA ILE A 111 -42.55 2.57 12.29
C ILE A 111 -43.71 2.04 13.15
N THR A 112 -44.88 1.97 12.58
CA THR A 112 -46.07 1.40 13.24
C THR A 112 -45.89 -0.14 13.37
N SER A 113 -46.24 -0.68 14.55
CA SER A 113 -46.23 -2.14 14.77
C SER A 113 -47.12 -2.83 13.73
N GLY A 114 -46.52 -3.76 12.95
CA GLY A 114 -47.20 -4.51 11.87
C GLY A 114 -46.83 -4.03 10.45
N SER A 115 -46.03 -2.99 10.28
CA SER A 115 -45.51 -2.58 8.97
C SER A 115 -44.58 -3.67 8.40
N THR A 116 -44.75 -4.00 7.11
CA THR A 116 -43.80 -4.86 6.36
C THR A 116 -42.54 -4.11 5.96
N LEU A 117 -42.53 -2.79 6.16
CA LEU A 117 -41.40 -1.92 5.86
C LEU A 117 -40.40 -1.92 7.02
N THR A 118 -39.14 -2.09 6.71
CA THR A 118 -38.02 -2.18 7.70
C THR A 118 -36.94 -1.16 7.36
N SER A 119 -36.01 -0.94 8.30
CA SER A 119 -34.80 -0.16 8.03
C SER A 119 -34.00 -0.68 6.82
N SER A 120 -33.97 -2.00 6.62
CA SER A 120 -33.37 -2.60 5.43
C SER A 120 -34.10 -2.24 4.14
N THR A 121 -35.42 -2.01 4.20
CA THR A 121 -36.21 -1.52 3.06
C THR A 121 -35.81 -0.08 2.73
N LEU A 122 -35.70 0.78 3.76
CA LEU A 122 -35.23 2.17 3.58
C LEU A 122 -33.87 2.21 2.95
N ASP A 123 -32.89 1.42 3.47
CA ASP A 123 -31.53 1.36 2.93
C ASP A 123 -31.50 0.98 1.44
N LYS A 124 -32.30 -0.02 1.04
CA LYS A 124 -32.41 -0.44 -0.38
C LYS A 124 -33.00 0.66 -1.25
N LEU A 125 -34.06 1.27 -0.77
CA LEU A 125 -34.79 2.31 -1.48
C LEU A 125 -33.91 3.53 -1.76
N VAL A 126 -33.25 4.05 -0.73
CA VAL A 126 -32.39 5.24 -0.85
C VAL A 126 -31.08 4.96 -1.59
N SER A 127 -30.54 3.74 -1.51
CA SER A 127 -29.39 3.31 -2.31
C SER A 127 -29.74 3.21 -3.80
N GLY A 128 -30.92 2.70 -4.12
CA GLY A 128 -31.44 2.69 -5.49
C GLY A 128 -31.63 4.10 -6.02
N TYR A 129 -32.18 5.01 -5.20
CA TYR A 129 -32.31 6.41 -5.58
C TYR A 129 -30.96 7.10 -5.76
N ALA A 130 -29.97 6.81 -4.93
CA ALA A 130 -28.60 7.32 -5.11
C ALA A 130 -28.04 6.94 -6.48
N SER A 131 -28.21 5.67 -6.90
CA SER A 131 -27.84 5.21 -8.24
C SER A 131 -28.61 5.91 -9.34
N TYR A 132 -29.93 6.11 -9.15
CA TYR A 132 -30.81 6.81 -10.11
C TYR A 132 -30.38 8.27 -10.27
N ILE A 133 -30.12 9.01 -9.18
CA ILE A 133 -29.61 10.38 -9.19
C ILE A 133 -28.38 10.50 -10.08
N LYS A 134 -27.41 9.61 -9.92
CA LYS A 134 -26.15 9.63 -10.66
C LYS A 134 -26.34 9.28 -12.12
N THR A 135 -27.11 8.25 -12.42
CA THR A 135 -27.39 7.82 -13.80
C THR A 135 -28.12 8.91 -14.58
N ASN A 136 -29.03 9.64 -13.94
CA ASN A 136 -29.84 10.69 -14.58
C ASN A 136 -29.26 12.10 -14.36
N SER A 137 -28.11 12.23 -13.69
CA SER A 137 -27.45 13.52 -13.40
C SER A 137 -28.39 14.54 -12.73
N LEU A 138 -29.18 14.11 -11.75
CA LEU A 138 -30.13 14.97 -11.06
C LEU A 138 -29.41 16.07 -10.28
N SER A 139 -30.03 17.23 -10.18
CA SER A 139 -29.50 18.38 -9.45
C SER A 139 -29.84 18.29 -7.97
N GLY A 140 -28.85 18.50 -7.12
CA GLY A 140 -29.00 18.61 -5.66
C GLY A 140 -28.48 19.94 -5.13
N THR A 141 -28.97 20.35 -3.95
CA THR A 141 -28.47 21.54 -3.24
C THR A 141 -27.08 21.27 -2.68
N THR A 142 -26.10 22.11 -3.04
CA THR A 142 -24.73 22.01 -2.53
C THR A 142 -24.68 22.36 -1.04
N MET A 143 -24.00 21.55 -0.25
CA MET A 143 -23.73 21.79 1.17
C MET A 143 -22.39 22.50 1.35
N THR A 144 -22.32 23.38 2.36
CA THR A 144 -21.06 24.04 2.76
C THR A 144 -20.31 23.15 3.76
N VAL A 145 -19.07 22.80 3.46
CA VAL A 145 -18.22 22.01 4.36
C VAL A 145 -17.31 22.93 5.14
N SER A 146 -17.28 22.79 6.47
CA SER A 146 -16.40 23.53 7.38
C SER A 146 -15.93 22.58 8.50
N GLY A 147 -14.61 22.37 8.60
CA GLY A 147 -14.05 21.39 9.52
C GLY A 147 -14.57 19.99 9.22
N ASN A 148 -15.23 19.38 10.20
CA ASN A 148 -15.81 18.03 10.09
C ASN A 148 -17.35 18.04 9.94
N THR A 149 -17.93 19.14 9.50
CA THR A 149 -19.37 19.31 9.30
C THR A 149 -19.70 19.80 7.90
N ALA A 150 -20.80 19.31 7.34
CA ALA A 150 -21.41 19.84 6.13
C ALA A 150 -22.80 20.38 6.47
N THR A 151 -23.13 21.61 6.03
CA THR A 151 -24.38 22.27 6.36
C THR A 151 -25.05 22.85 5.14
N ALA A 152 -26.39 22.88 5.15
CA ALA A 152 -27.20 23.60 4.17
C ALA A 152 -28.50 24.13 4.81
N SER A 153 -28.95 25.28 4.35
CA SER A 153 -30.30 25.76 4.67
C SER A 153 -31.28 25.19 3.64
N LEU A 154 -32.13 24.28 4.07
CA LEU A 154 -33.07 23.51 3.21
C LEU A 154 -34.49 23.73 3.65
N GLU A 155 -35.41 23.60 2.69
CA GLU A 155 -36.85 23.64 2.98
C GLU A 155 -37.32 22.39 3.74
N ALA A 156 -38.44 22.47 4.45
CA ALA A 156 -39.01 21.31 5.14
C ALA A 156 -39.19 20.11 4.21
N GLY A 157 -38.96 18.91 4.71
CA GLY A 157 -39.07 17.67 3.96
C GLY A 157 -37.95 16.66 4.27
N SER A 158 -37.90 15.57 3.51
CA SER A 158 -36.88 14.52 3.63
C SER A 158 -35.79 14.66 2.59
N TYR A 159 -34.57 14.35 2.97
CA TYR A 159 -33.38 14.50 2.11
C TYR A 159 -32.48 13.29 2.14
N LEU A 160 -31.97 12.93 0.95
CA LEU A 160 -30.80 12.05 0.76
C LEU A 160 -29.59 12.93 0.59
N ILE A 161 -28.56 12.68 1.39
CA ILE A 161 -27.27 13.38 1.28
C ILE A 161 -26.26 12.43 0.64
N LEU A 162 -25.61 12.89 -0.44
CA LEU A 162 -24.60 12.12 -1.16
C LEU A 162 -23.28 12.88 -1.25
N PRO A 163 -22.14 12.19 -1.17
CA PRO A 163 -20.85 12.76 -1.52
C PRO A 163 -20.77 12.99 -3.04
N VAL A 164 -20.14 14.09 -3.44
CA VAL A 164 -19.88 14.44 -4.85
C VAL A 164 -18.45 14.12 -5.23
N SER A 165 -17.50 14.43 -4.33
CA SER A 165 -16.08 14.13 -4.49
C SER A 165 -15.52 13.80 -3.12
N THR A 166 -14.91 12.62 -3.01
CA THR A 166 -14.35 12.11 -1.76
C THR A 166 -13.38 10.97 -2.05
N ALA A 167 -12.34 10.82 -1.20
CA ALA A 167 -11.48 9.64 -1.14
C ALA A 167 -12.00 8.60 -0.12
N LYS A 168 -13.13 8.84 0.53
CA LYS A 168 -13.75 7.97 1.53
C LYS A 168 -15.00 7.32 0.99
N VAL A 169 -15.45 6.27 1.66
CA VAL A 169 -16.72 5.61 1.36
C VAL A 169 -17.73 6.01 2.40
N TYR A 170 -18.79 6.67 1.97
CA TYR A 170 -19.90 7.06 2.82
C TYR A 170 -21.09 6.12 2.60
N ALA A 171 -21.70 5.68 3.69
CA ALA A 171 -23.04 5.10 3.60
C ALA A 171 -24.05 6.17 3.17
N VAL A 172 -25.17 5.77 2.59
CA VAL A 172 -26.25 6.71 2.31
C VAL A 172 -26.71 7.37 3.60
N MET A 173 -26.98 8.67 3.54
CA MET A 173 -27.38 9.49 4.66
C MET A 173 -28.75 10.08 4.38
N VAL A 174 -29.71 9.82 5.27
CA VAL A 174 -31.06 10.34 5.17
C VAL A 174 -31.41 11.07 6.44
N GLY A 175 -32.11 12.19 6.33
CA GLY A 175 -32.65 12.92 7.46
C GLY A 175 -33.87 13.77 7.03
N ASN A 176 -34.63 14.22 8.02
CA ASN A 176 -35.86 14.93 7.83
C ASN A 176 -35.80 16.29 8.53
N LEU A 177 -36.14 17.33 7.80
CA LEU A 177 -36.47 18.64 8.38
C LEU A 177 -37.97 18.67 8.68
N ASP A 178 -38.29 18.36 9.93
CA ASP A 178 -39.67 18.13 10.36
C ASP A 178 -40.15 19.22 11.27
N PHE A 179 -41.49 19.31 11.32
CA PHE A 179 -42.19 20.17 12.25
C PHE A 179 -42.60 19.39 13.51
N THR A 180 -42.41 20.02 14.65
CA THR A 180 -43.05 19.61 15.92
C THR A 180 -44.19 20.54 16.25
N ALA A 181 -45.38 19.98 16.61
CA ALA A 181 -46.44 20.77 17.15
C ALA A 181 -46.08 21.27 18.55
N GLU A 182 -46.17 22.57 18.80
CA GLU A 182 -45.99 23.14 20.15
C GLU A 182 -47.32 23.13 20.92
N ASP A 183 -48.45 23.42 20.22
CA ASP A 183 -49.77 23.28 20.71
C ASP A 183 -50.75 23.07 19.52
N ASP A 184 -52.07 23.14 19.74
CA ASP A 184 -53.09 22.93 18.69
C ASP A 184 -53.02 23.97 17.55
N LYS A 185 -52.09 24.93 17.57
CA LYS A 185 -52.06 26.04 16.61
C LYS A 185 -50.68 26.32 16.01
N TYR A 186 -49.61 25.91 16.67
CA TYR A 186 -48.25 26.32 16.28
C TYR A 186 -47.37 25.13 15.95
N TRP A 187 -46.52 25.32 14.98
CA TRP A 187 -45.57 24.35 14.49
C TRP A 187 -44.16 24.95 14.50
N ASN A 188 -43.16 24.21 15.03
CA ASN A 188 -41.77 24.57 14.94
C ASN A 188 -41.06 23.70 13.91
N LEU A 189 -40.40 24.32 12.92
CA LEU A 189 -39.50 23.63 12.02
C LEU A 189 -38.13 23.45 12.70
N ASN A 190 -37.71 22.22 12.88
CA ASN A 190 -36.50 21.87 13.59
C ASN A 190 -35.29 21.75 12.65
N ASP A 191 -34.13 22.15 13.16
CA ASP A 191 -32.88 21.79 12.54
C ASP A 191 -32.62 20.28 12.64
N GLU A 192 -32.01 19.69 11.61
CA GLU A 192 -31.64 18.27 11.58
C GLU A 192 -30.15 18.10 11.66
N THR A 193 -29.69 17.13 12.45
CA THR A 193 -28.29 16.78 12.55
C THR A 193 -28.12 15.27 12.47
N ILE A 194 -27.42 14.80 11.46
CA ILE A 194 -27.05 13.40 11.27
C ILE A 194 -25.54 13.21 11.36
N VAL A 195 -25.10 11.97 11.61
CA VAL A 195 -23.69 11.61 11.68
C VAL A 195 -23.35 10.68 10.52
N ALA A 196 -22.41 11.10 9.70
CA ALA A 196 -21.96 10.29 8.57
C ALA A 196 -21.27 8.99 9.07
N LYS A 197 -21.65 7.87 8.48
CA LYS A 197 -20.93 6.61 8.59
C LYS A 197 -19.91 6.55 7.45
N VAL A 198 -18.64 6.70 7.79
CA VAL A 198 -17.54 6.75 6.84
C VAL A 198 -16.62 5.56 7.03
N SER A 199 -16.17 4.97 5.93
CA SER A 199 -15.15 3.93 5.89
C SER A 199 -13.92 4.45 5.18
N GLU A 200 -12.77 4.22 5.80
CA GLU A 200 -11.46 4.59 5.29
C GLU A 200 -10.67 3.35 4.91
N THR A 201 -9.78 3.50 3.93
CA THR A 201 -8.86 2.45 3.55
C THR A 201 -7.45 2.99 3.40
N GLY A 202 -6.49 2.10 3.40
CA GLY A 202 -5.09 2.42 3.20
C GLY A 202 -4.29 1.16 2.92
N ILE A 203 -3.09 1.35 2.39
CA ILE A 203 -2.17 0.28 2.05
C ILE A 203 -0.78 0.58 2.62
N ASN A 204 -0.08 -0.45 3.09
CA ASN A 204 1.35 -0.40 3.39
C ASN A 204 2.06 -1.54 2.68
N LYS A 205 3.35 -1.35 2.37
CA LYS A 205 4.18 -2.32 1.68
C LYS A 205 5.54 -2.43 2.32
N TYR A 206 6.01 -3.66 2.46
CA TYR A 206 7.28 -3.98 3.09
C TYR A 206 8.01 -5.09 2.31
N VAL A 207 9.32 -5.18 2.53
CA VAL A 207 10.19 -6.25 2.04
C VAL A 207 10.97 -6.87 3.20
N GLY A 208 11.16 -8.19 3.17
CA GLY A 208 11.84 -8.91 4.26
C GLY A 208 11.15 -8.69 5.61
N ASN A 209 11.93 -8.35 6.63
CA ASN A 209 11.44 -8.15 7.99
C ASN A 209 10.85 -6.74 8.19
N ASN A 210 9.72 -6.45 7.53
CA ASN A 210 8.98 -5.17 7.63
C ASN A 210 9.81 -3.92 7.32
N LYS A 211 10.73 -4.02 6.36
CA LYS A 211 11.56 -2.91 5.89
C LYS A 211 10.97 -2.28 4.63
N THR A 212 11.31 -1.03 4.38
CA THR A 212 11.01 -0.35 3.10
C THR A 212 12.12 -0.55 2.08
N SER A 213 13.30 -0.98 2.53
CA SER A 213 14.42 -1.35 1.66
C SER A 213 15.21 -2.51 2.25
N ALA A 214 15.81 -3.33 1.37
CA ALA A 214 16.68 -4.46 1.73
C ALA A 214 17.63 -4.73 0.59
N ASP A 215 18.65 -5.58 0.85
CA ASP A 215 19.56 -6.06 -0.15
C ASP A 215 19.58 -7.59 -0.18
N TYR A 216 19.67 -8.15 -1.39
CA TYR A 216 19.70 -9.60 -1.62
C TYR A 216 20.68 -9.96 -2.72
N THR A 217 21.19 -11.18 -2.63
CA THR A 217 21.95 -11.80 -3.72
C THR A 217 20.98 -12.17 -4.86
N ILE A 218 21.45 -12.08 -6.11
CA ILE A 218 20.66 -12.55 -7.26
C ILE A 218 20.26 -14.02 -7.05
N ASN A 219 18.97 -14.34 -7.36
CA ASN A 219 18.31 -15.63 -7.15
C ASN A 219 18.07 -16.00 -5.66
N GLU A 220 18.46 -15.17 -4.70
CA GLU A 220 18.04 -15.34 -3.31
C GLU A 220 16.57 -14.97 -3.18
N MET A 221 15.76 -15.89 -2.62
CA MET A 221 14.32 -15.67 -2.44
C MET A 221 14.07 -14.76 -1.24
N PHE A 222 13.20 -13.79 -1.41
CA PHE A 222 12.72 -12.91 -0.34
C PHE A 222 11.21 -12.68 -0.46
N THR A 223 10.62 -12.16 0.61
CA THR A 223 9.16 -11.98 0.71
C THR A 223 8.81 -10.50 0.72
N TYR A 224 7.80 -10.14 -0.07
CA TYR A 224 7.07 -8.89 0.07
C TYR A 224 5.85 -9.10 0.96
N THR A 225 5.51 -8.06 1.73
CA THR A 225 4.31 -8.02 2.58
C THR A 225 3.53 -6.75 2.26
N ILE A 226 2.25 -6.89 1.96
CA ILE A 226 1.31 -5.80 1.76
C ILE A 226 0.20 -5.94 2.78
N THR A 227 -0.10 -4.87 3.51
CA THR A 227 -1.25 -4.81 4.41
C THR A 227 -2.22 -3.76 3.92
N ALA A 228 -3.52 -4.06 3.95
CA ALA A 228 -4.54 -3.11 3.58
C ALA A 228 -5.72 -3.15 4.55
N THR A 229 -6.35 -1.98 4.77
CA THR A 229 -7.60 -1.88 5.52
C THR A 229 -8.76 -2.14 4.58
N VAL A 230 -9.63 -3.08 4.92
CA VAL A 230 -10.80 -3.46 4.12
C VAL A 230 -11.92 -2.44 4.32
N ILE A 231 -12.44 -1.94 3.22
CA ILE A 231 -13.61 -1.06 3.23
C ILE A 231 -14.85 -1.83 3.65
N GLN A 232 -15.58 -1.27 4.59
CA GLN A 232 -16.90 -1.76 4.97
C GLN A 232 -17.93 -1.10 4.05
N TYR A 233 -18.23 -1.75 2.93
CA TYR A 233 -19.25 -1.27 2.02
C TYR A 233 -20.65 -1.43 2.60
N PRO A 234 -21.57 -0.49 2.31
CA PRO A 234 -22.99 -0.68 2.62
C PRO A 234 -23.53 -1.97 1.98
N THR A 235 -24.46 -2.63 2.66
CA THR A 235 -25.01 -3.93 2.22
C THR A 235 -25.55 -3.88 0.79
N ASN A 236 -26.11 -2.72 0.37
CA ASN A 236 -26.73 -2.51 -0.93
C ASN A 236 -25.81 -1.82 -1.95
N ALA A 237 -24.50 -1.77 -1.66
CA ALA A 237 -23.54 -1.25 -2.63
C ALA A 237 -23.56 -2.08 -3.91
N THR A 238 -23.68 -1.42 -5.04
CA THR A 238 -23.66 -2.05 -6.37
C THR A 238 -22.26 -2.16 -6.95
N ASN A 239 -21.32 -1.36 -6.44
CA ASN A 239 -19.91 -1.41 -6.81
C ASN A 239 -19.06 -1.58 -5.53
N LYS A 240 -18.39 -2.71 -5.43
CA LYS A 240 -17.53 -3.07 -4.30
C LYS A 240 -16.11 -3.39 -4.76
N THR A 241 -15.62 -2.63 -5.73
CA THR A 241 -14.25 -2.79 -6.22
C THR A 241 -13.25 -2.63 -5.09
N PHE A 242 -12.36 -3.61 -4.91
CA PHE A 242 -11.28 -3.59 -3.94
C PHE A 242 -10.11 -4.43 -4.46
N LYS A 243 -9.07 -3.78 -5.01
CA LYS A 243 -7.97 -4.44 -5.71
C LYS A 243 -6.63 -3.90 -5.25
N ILE A 244 -5.69 -4.78 -4.98
CA ILE A 244 -4.27 -4.43 -4.85
C ILE A 244 -3.64 -4.56 -6.23
N VAL A 245 -2.96 -3.50 -6.68
CA VAL A 245 -2.16 -3.47 -7.90
C VAL A 245 -0.72 -3.21 -7.50
N ASP A 246 0.17 -4.12 -7.88
CA ASP A 246 1.57 -4.14 -7.45
C ASP A 246 2.50 -4.32 -8.66
N THR A 247 3.33 -3.31 -8.94
CA THR A 247 4.19 -3.25 -10.13
C THR A 247 5.65 -3.21 -9.73
N PHE A 248 6.45 -4.09 -10.29
CA PHE A 248 7.88 -4.24 -9.98
C PHE A 248 8.77 -3.99 -11.21
N ASP A 249 10.01 -3.53 -10.92
CA ASP A 249 11.03 -3.30 -11.94
C ASP A 249 11.52 -4.61 -12.59
N ASN A 250 12.10 -4.50 -13.78
CA ASN A 250 12.61 -5.65 -14.54
C ASN A 250 13.72 -6.46 -13.83
N GLY A 251 14.37 -5.87 -12.82
CA GLY A 251 15.37 -6.56 -11.98
C GLY A 251 14.78 -7.52 -10.95
N ILE A 252 13.44 -7.55 -10.82
CA ILE A 252 12.72 -8.41 -9.88
C ILE A 252 11.97 -9.49 -10.66
N THR A 253 12.01 -10.71 -10.18
CA THR A 253 11.22 -11.84 -10.69
C THR A 253 10.24 -12.28 -9.61
N PHE A 254 8.96 -12.23 -9.92
CA PHE A 254 7.89 -12.79 -9.07
C PHE A 254 7.90 -14.33 -9.11
N ALA A 255 7.78 -14.96 -7.95
CA ALA A 255 7.81 -16.43 -7.85
C ALA A 255 6.52 -17.14 -8.32
N GLY A 256 5.58 -16.38 -8.92
CA GLY A 256 4.33 -16.89 -9.45
C GLY A 256 3.16 -16.84 -8.46
N VAL A 257 1.96 -16.95 -9.02
CA VAL A 257 0.69 -16.80 -8.26
C VAL A 257 0.54 -17.79 -7.10
N ASN A 258 1.19 -18.95 -7.19
CA ASN A 258 1.19 -19.95 -6.12
C ASN A 258 1.98 -19.51 -4.86
N SER A 259 2.85 -18.51 -4.99
CA SER A 259 3.60 -17.95 -3.84
C SER A 259 2.80 -16.92 -3.05
N VAL A 260 1.63 -16.50 -3.55
CA VAL A 260 0.77 -15.52 -2.89
C VAL A 260 0.03 -16.19 -1.74
N ASN A 261 0.20 -15.63 -0.53
CA ASN A 261 -0.56 -16.01 0.64
C ASN A 261 -1.37 -14.81 1.11
N VAL A 262 -2.63 -15.05 1.48
CA VAL A 262 -3.53 -14.02 1.99
C VAL A 262 -4.03 -14.42 3.36
N LYS A 263 -4.01 -13.47 4.29
CA LYS A 263 -4.69 -13.59 5.58
C LYS A 263 -5.84 -12.59 5.65
N ASP A 264 -6.97 -13.06 6.13
CA ASP A 264 -8.11 -12.25 6.55
C ASP A 264 -8.02 -12.06 8.07
N GLY A 265 -7.52 -10.90 8.50
CA GLY A 265 -7.02 -10.73 9.87
C GLY A 265 -5.89 -11.70 10.17
N GLU A 266 -6.11 -12.57 11.16
CA GLU A 266 -5.16 -13.64 11.53
C GLU A 266 -5.43 -14.97 10.81
N THR A 267 -6.56 -15.09 10.11
CA THR A 267 -6.96 -16.33 9.44
C THR A 267 -6.27 -16.47 8.10
N SER A 268 -5.47 -17.54 7.94
CA SER A 268 -4.85 -17.87 6.66
C SER A 268 -5.87 -18.45 5.68
N LEU A 269 -5.88 -17.95 4.46
CA LEU A 269 -6.73 -18.42 3.37
C LEU A 269 -5.96 -19.43 2.49
N THR A 270 -6.69 -20.29 1.78
CA THR A 270 -6.09 -21.26 0.87
C THR A 270 -5.89 -20.65 -0.52
N ASN A 271 -4.70 -20.82 -1.08
CA ASN A 271 -4.40 -20.45 -2.47
C ASN A 271 -4.43 -21.70 -3.36
N ASP A 272 -5.27 -21.67 -4.39
CA ASP A 272 -5.39 -22.69 -5.41
C ASP A 272 -5.13 -22.04 -6.79
N ALA A 273 -3.88 -22.10 -7.24
CA ALA A 273 -3.42 -21.52 -8.51
C ALA A 273 -3.81 -20.03 -8.72
N GLY A 274 -3.71 -19.21 -7.67
CA GLY A 274 -4.07 -17.79 -7.69
C GLY A 274 -5.52 -17.49 -7.31
N VAL A 275 -6.34 -18.52 -7.07
CA VAL A 275 -7.69 -18.36 -6.52
C VAL A 275 -7.63 -18.54 -5.00
N ILE A 276 -7.88 -17.46 -4.27
CA ILE A 276 -7.82 -17.43 -2.81
C ILE A 276 -9.21 -17.76 -2.24
N LYS A 277 -9.27 -18.73 -1.34
CA LYS A 277 -10.53 -19.28 -0.81
C LYS A 277 -10.52 -19.37 0.72
N THR A 278 -11.69 -19.22 1.32
CA THR A 278 -11.96 -19.58 2.71
C THR A 278 -11.95 -21.11 2.90
N ALA A 279 -11.93 -21.56 4.14
CA ALA A 279 -11.98 -23.00 4.47
C ALA A 279 -13.28 -23.69 3.99
N ASP A 280 -14.39 -22.95 3.87
CA ASP A 280 -15.68 -23.42 3.33
C ASP A 280 -15.77 -23.28 1.79
N GLY A 281 -14.66 -22.90 1.14
CA GLY A 281 -14.51 -22.89 -0.33
C GLY A 281 -15.00 -21.61 -1.04
N LYS A 282 -15.42 -20.57 -0.30
CA LYS A 282 -15.82 -19.30 -0.92
C LYS A 282 -14.59 -18.57 -1.49
N VAL A 283 -14.70 -18.05 -2.71
CA VAL A 283 -13.64 -17.28 -3.34
C VAL A 283 -13.58 -15.88 -2.71
N VAL A 284 -12.44 -15.57 -2.10
CA VAL A 284 -12.15 -14.28 -1.47
C VAL A 284 -11.39 -13.35 -2.40
N ALA A 285 -10.46 -13.89 -3.20
CA ALA A 285 -9.70 -13.10 -4.15
C ALA A 285 -9.22 -13.93 -5.34
N THR A 286 -8.87 -13.24 -6.43
CA THR A 286 -8.16 -13.82 -7.57
C THR A 286 -6.89 -13.04 -7.83
N THR A 287 -5.80 -13.77 -8.10
CA THR A 287 -4.49 -13.19 -8.42
C THR A 287 -4.19 -13.36 -9.89
N SER A 288 -3.76 -12.31 -10.57
CA SER A 288 -3.30 -12.34 -11.95
C SER A 288 -1.98 -11.60 -12.11
N LEU A 289 -1.20 -11.99 -13.13
CA LEU A 289 0.05 -11.33 -13.52
C LEU A 289 -0.08 -10.88 -14.98
N ASN A 290 0.22 -9.61 -15.22
CA ASN A 290 0.32 -9.03 -16.57
C ASN A 290 1.61 -8.24 -16.69
N GLY A 291 2.58 -8.74 -17.45
CA GLY A 291 3.93 -8.20 -17.47
C GLY A 291 4.54 -8.20 -16.06
N ASN A 292 4.92 -7.05 -15.57
CA ASN A 292 5.49 -6.85 -14.23
C ASN A 292 4.46 -6.40 -13.19
N THR A 293 3.17 -6.54 -13.47
CA THR A 293 2.09 -6.09 -12.58
C THR A 293 1.29 -7.27 -12.07
N ILE A 294 1.26 -7.43 -10.76
CA ILE A 294 0.39 -8.36 -10.02
C ILE A 294 -0.90 -7.60 -9.68
N THR A 295 -2.04 -8.18 -9.98
CA THR A 295 -3.35 -7.69 -9.51
C THR A 295 -3.99 -8.75 -8.64
N ILE A 296 -4.41 -8.35 -7.43
CA ILE A 296 -5.18 -9.18 -6.51
C ILE A 296 -6.54 -8.50 -6.34
N ASP A 297 -7.57 -9.13 -6.90
CA ASP A 297 -8.94 -8.62 -6.94
C ASP A 297 -9.79 -9.33 -5.89
N PHE A 298 -10.29 -8.58 -4.92
CA PHE A 298 -10.97 -9.12 -3.73
C PHE A 298 -12.49 -9.07 -3.88
N ASN A 299 -13.15 -10.14 -3.49
CA ASN A 299 -14.55 -10.14 -3.14
C ASN A 299 -14.71 -9.81 -1.64
N VAL A 300 -14.94 -8.54 -1.35
CA VAL A 300 -15.00 -8.03 0.04
C VAL A 300 -16.16 -8.61 0.85
N ASP A 301 -17.24 -9.09 0.20
CA ASP A 301 -18.37 -9.72 0.89
C ASP A 301 -18.02 -11.07 1.53
N ASN A 302 -16.91 -11.67 1.13
CA ASN A 302 -16.39 -12.92 1.67
C ASN A 302 -15.23 -12.72 2.67
N LEU A 303 -14.86 -11.46 2.95
CA LEU A 303 -13.93 -11.09 4.01
C LEU A 303 -14.66 -10.91 5.33
N THR A 304 -14.02 -11.28 6.44
CA THR A 304 -14.59 -11.21 7.79
C THR A 304 -13.90 -10.19 8.68
N SER A 305 -12.68 -9.79 8.33
CA SER A 305 -11.87 -8.85 9.09
C SER A 305 -11.80 -7.49 8.42
N THR A 306 -11.41 -6.48 9.19
CA THR A 306 -11.16 -5.13 8.68
C THR A 306 -9.76 -4.94 8.09
N THR A 307 -8.92 -5.97 8.12
CA THR A 307 -7.56 -5.93 7.60
C THR A 307 -7.24 -7.20 6.82
N ILE A 308 -6.51 -7.04 5.72
CA ILE A 308 -5.91 -8.13 4.97
C ILE A 308 -4.39 -7.99 4.97
N THR A 309 -3.72 -9.13 4.97
CA THR A 309 -2.28 -9.22 4.76
C THR A 309 -2.01 -10.13 3.59
N VAL A 310 -1.30 -9.61 2.60
CA VAL A 310 -0.84 -10.36 1.43
C VAL A 310 0.66 -10.52 1.53
N THR A 311 1.17 -11.74 1.36
CA THR A 311 2.60 -12.00 1.20
C THR A 311 2.84 -12.78 -0.09
N TYR A 312 3.97 -12.53 -0.74
CA TYR A 312 4.41 -13.30 -1.88
C TYR A 312 5.93 -13.28 -2.00
N ASN A 313 6.48 -14.28 -2.68
CA ASN A 313 7.91 -14.42 -2.85
C ASN A 313 8.40 -13.84 -4.19
N ALA A 314 9.61 -13.30 -4.16
CA ALA A 314 10.32 -12.78 -5.32
C ALA A 314 11.82 -13.01 -5.18
N ALA A 315 12.56 -12.79 -6.25
CA ALA A 315 14.02 -12.79 -6.26
C ALA A 315 14.54 -11.70 -7.19
N LEU A 316 15.75 -11.22 -6.94
CA LEU A 316 16.48 -10.43 -7.94
C LEU A 316 16.95 -11.33 -9.09
N ASN A 317 16.96 -10.81 -10.29
CA ASN A 317 17.44 -11.49 -11.50
C ASN A 317 18.66 -10.78 -12.11
N ALA A 318 19.14 -11.28 -13.24
CA ALA A 318 20.34 -10.72 -13.90
C ALA A 318 20.20 -9.26 -14.38
N ASN A 319 18.98 -8.73 -14.46
CA ASN A 319 18.72 -7.32 -14.82
C ASN A 319 18.67 -6.39 -13.60
N ALA A 320 18.92 -6.93 -12.39
CA ALA A 320 18.87 -6.14 -11.17
C ALA A 320 19.94 -5.04 -11.17
N LEU A 321 19.52 -3.85 -10.78
CA LEU A 321 20.36 -2.66 -10.69
C LEU A 321 20.81 -2.45 -9.25
N CYS A 322 22.06 -2.04 -9.07
CA CYS A 322 22.58 -1.67 -7.77
C CYS A 322 22.00 -0.35 -7.25
N THR A 323 21.56 0.55 -8.13
CA THR A 323 20.88 1.80 -7.78
C THR A 323 19.47 1.60 -7.23
N GLY A 324 19.03 0.34 -7.17
CA GLY A 324 17.76 -0.08 -6.59
C GLY A 324 16.77 -0.61 -7.62
N ASN A 325 16.01 -1.61 -7.20
CA ASN A 325 14.93 -2.23 -7.95
C ASN A 325 13.64 -2.00 -7.16
N LYS A 326 12.74 -1.21 -7.72
CA LYS A 326 11.53 -0.76 -7.03
C LYS A 326 10.39 -1.76 -7.23
N ASN A 327 9.56 -1.84 -6.20
CA ASN A 327 8.29 -2.53 -6.25
C ASN A 327 7.23 -1.67 -5.56
N THR A 328 6.20 -1.27 -6.31
CA THR A 328 5.23 -0.24 -5.92
C THR A 328 3.83 -0.79 -5.93
N ALA A 329 3.14 -0.69 -4.80
CA ALA A 329 1.76 -1.11 -4.64
C ALA A 329 0.82 0.07 -4.42
N LYS A 330 -0.39 -0.04 -4.97
CA LYS A 330 -1.54 0.81 -4.69
C LYS A 330 -2.80 -0.02 -4.52
N LEU A 331 -3.79 0.56 -3.84
CA LEU A 331 -5.13 0.00 -3.73
C LEU A 331 -6.07 0.77 -4.65
N ILE A 332 -6.84 0.06 -5.46
CA ILE A 332 -7.95 0.60 -6.26
C ILE A 332 -9.24 0.14 -5.61
N TYR A 333 -10.12 1.07 -5.27
CA TYR A 333 -11.36 0.77 -4.59
C TYR A 333 -12.50 1.66 -5.06
N SER A 334 -13.74 1.20 -4.89
CA SER A 334 -14.90 2.05 -5.10
C SER A 334 -15.03 3.05 -3.95
N ASN A 335 -14.88 4.33 -4.25
CA ASN A 335 -15.19 5.41 -3.31
C ASN A 335 -16.66 5.83 -3.38
N ASP A 336 -17.35 5.39 -4.40
CA ASP A 336 -18.77 5.58 -4.63
C ASP A 336 -19.46 4.22 -4.86
N PRO A 337 -20.01 3.62 -3.79
CA PRO A 337 -20.56 2.27 -3.86
C PRO A 337 -21.84 2.17 -4.71
N TYR A 338 -22.42 3.30 -5.17
CA TYR A 338 -23.64 3.37 -5.94
C TYR A 338 -23.42 3.78 -7.41
N SER A 339 -22.16 3.86 -7.84
CA SER A 339 -21.77 4.11 -9.23
C SER A 339 -20.54 3.30 -9.61
N ASN A 340 -20.11 3.39 -10.86
CA ASN A 340 -18.90 2.69 -11.34
C ASN A 340 -17.58 3.44 -11.03
N GLY A 341 -17.62 4.47 -10.20
CA GLY A 341 -16.45 5.25 -9.82
C GLY A 341 -15.47 4.45 -8.95
N THR A 342 -14.18 4.64 -9.19
CA THR A 342 -13.09 4.10 -8.36
C THR A 342 -12.12 5.19 -7.96
N TYR A 343 -11.42 4.97 -6.87
CA TYR A 343 -10.36 5.82 -6.35
C TYR A 343 -9.10 4.99 -6.13
N GLU A 344 -7.94 5.65 -6.16
CA GLU A 344 -6.65 5.00 -5.92
C GLU A 344 -5.99 5.60 -4.67
N THR A 345 -5.38 4.76 -3.86
CA THR A 345 -4.55 5.25 -2.74
C THR A 345 -3.24 5.82 -3.26
N GLU A 346 -2.54 6.55 -2.39
CA GLU A 346 -1.11 6.82 -2.61
C GLU A 346 -0.33 5.52 -2.80
N GLU A 347 0.66 5.56 -3.65
CA GLU A 347 1.56 4.45 -3.91
C GLU A 347 2.51 4.21 -2.72
N LYS A 348 2.75 2.95 -2.41
CA LYS A 348 3.74 2.52 -1.41
C LYS A 348 4.83 1.71 -2.11
N THR A 349 6.05 2.23 -2.04
CA THR A 349 7.21 1.67 -2.74
C THR A 349 8.20 1.06 -1.76
N THR A 350 8.71 -0.11 -2.10
CA THR A 350 9.89 -0.72 -1.49
C THR A 350 11.01 -0.80 -2.52
N THR A 351 12.28 -0.79 -2.06
CA THR A 351 13.44 -0.86 -2.94
C THR A 351 14.36 -2.00 -2.51
N VAL A 352 14.77 -2.82 -3.46
CA VAL A 352 15.73 -3.91 -3.23
C VAL A 352 17.01 -3.64 -3.99
N TYR A 353 18.14 -3.76 -3.29
CA TYR A 353 19.47 -3.48 -3.79
C TYR A 353 20.28 -4.76 -4.00
N THR A 354 21.30 -4.65 -4.83
CA THR A 354 22.36 -5.65 -5.00
C THR A 354 23.64 -4.94 -5.38
N TYR A 355 24.79 -5.51 -5.01
CA TYR A 355 26.10 -4.89 -5.17
C TYR A 355 27.06 -5.82 -5.89
N GLY A 356 28.32 -5.45 -5.97
CA GLY A 356 29.34 -6.27 -6.61
C GLY A 356 30.74 -6.04 -6.07
N ILE A 357 31.66 -6.88 -6.56
CA ILE A 357 33.09 -6.74 -6.34
C ILE A 357 33.76 -6.55 -7.69
N LYS A 358 34.60 -5.53 -7.82
CA LYS A 358 35.41 -5.28 -9.00
C LYS A 358 36.85 -5.55 -8.67
N ILE A 359 37.45 -6.55 -9.31
CA ILE A 359 38.83 -6.93 -9.15
C ILE A 359 39.67 -6.20 -10.19
N LEU A 360 40.82 -5.64 -9.75
CA LEU A 360 41.94 -5.23 -10.61
C LEU A 360 43.13 -6.15 -10.37
N LYS A 361 43.51 -6.91 -11.40
CA LYS A 361 44.59 -7.90 -11.36
C LYS A 361 45.85 -7.38 -12.04
N TYR A 362 47.00 -7.38 -11.32
CA TYR A 362 48.25 -6.84 -11.83
C TYR A 362 49.49 -7.64 -11.37
N SER A 363 50.67 -7.36 -11.97
CA SER A 363 51.90 -8.08 -11.73
C SER A 363 52.78 -7.41 -10.68
N GLY A 364 53.10 -8.10 -9.59
CA GLY A 364 53.96 -7.60 -8.53
C GLY A 364 53.51 -6.29 -7.94
N ASN A 365 54.31 -5.23 -7.98
CA ASN A 365 53.96 -3.91 -7.48
C ASN A 365 53.54 -2.92 -8.59
N ASP A 366 53.52 -3.38 -9.85
CA ASP A 366 53.18 -2.52 -11.00
C ASP A 366 51.71 -2.65 -11.38
N LYS A 367 50.91 -1.70 -10.93
CA LYS A 367 49.45 -1.65 -11.22
C LYS A 367 49.13 -1.39 -12.69
N THR A 368 50.10 -1.01 -13.51
CA THR A 368 49.95 -0.83 -14.95
C THR A 368 50.19 -2.13 -15.74
N ALA A 369 50.86 -3.10 -15.13
CA ALA A 369 51.11 -4.43 -15.69
C ALA A 369 49.90 -5.35 -15.44
N LEU A 370 48.85 -5.12 -16.17
CA LEU A 370 47.53 -5.80 -16.01
C LEU A 370 47.62 -7.27 -16.41
N LEU A 371 46.89 -8.14 -15.71
CA LEU A 371 46.96 -9.59 -15.88
C LEU A 371 45.58 -10.19 -16.23
N SER A 372 45.49 -10.81 -17.41
CA SER A 372 44.33 -11.58 -17.84
C SER A 372 44.45 -13.07 -17.48
N GLY A 373 43.28 -13.75 -17.48
CA GLY A 373 43.19 -15.20 -17.32
C GLY A 373 43.32 -15.71 -15.89
N ALA A 374 43.39 -14.82 -14.89
CA ALA A 374 43.26 -15.23 -13.49
C ALA A 374 41.77 -15.62 -13.22
N LYS A 375 41.57 -16.82 -12.66
CA LYS A 375 40.22 -17.28 -12.29
C LYS A 375 40.04 -17.20 -10.77
N PHE A 376 38.98 -16.56 -10.36
CA PHE A 376 38.55 -16.41 -8.97
C PHE A 376 37.23 -17.08 -8.72
N GLU A 377 37.12 -17.80 -7.62
CA GLU A 377 35.86 -18.23 -7.03
C GLU A 377 35.56 -17.36 -5.84
N ILE A 378 34.26 -17.06 -5.61
CA ILE A 378 33.77 -16.28 -4.47
C ILE A 378 32.87 -17.14 -3.59
N TYR A 379 33.03 -17.02 -2.29
CA TYR A 379 32.32 -17.76 -1.26
C TYR A 379 31.71 -16.80 -0.24
N SER A 380 30.57 -17.17 0.34
CA SER A 380 29.89 -16.39 1.39
C SER A 380 30.33 -16.80 2.81
N ASP A 381 31.23 -17.79 2.95
CA ASP A 381 31.75 -18.28 4.23
C ASP A 381 33.25 -18.57 4.13
N VAL A 382 33.96 -18.46 5.28
CA VAL A 382 35.39 -18.64 5.36
C VAL A 382 35.81 -20.11 5.18
N GLU A 383 34.93 -21.05 5.44
CA GLU A 383 35.11 -22.48 5.25
C GLU A 383 35.06 -22.88 3.77
N LEU A 384 34.70 -21.95 2.87
CA LEU A 384 34.55 -22.14 1.43
C LEU A 384 33.54 -23.23 1.06
N SER A 385 32.49 -23.36 1.86
CA SER A 385 31.43 -24.35 1.65
C SER A 385 30.32 -23.86 0.74
N ASN A 386 30.06 -22.53 0.72
CA ASN A 386 28.98 -21.90 -0.04
C ASN A 386 29.54 -21.03 -1.17
N LYS A 387 29.81 -21.65 -2.31
CA LYS A 387 30.26 -20.95 -3.53
C LYS A 387 29.11 -20.09 -4.08
N VAL A 388 29.38 -18.79 -4.25
CA VAL A 388 28.41 -17.80 -4.80
C VAL A 388 28.59 -17.64 -6.31
N GLY A 389 29.85 -17.71 -6.81
CA GLY A 389 30.11 -17.55 -8.22
C GLY A 389 31.60 -17.68 -8.58
N GLU A 390 31.92 -17.42 -9.85
CA GLU A 390 33.27 -17.39 -10.36
C GLU A 390 33.43 -16.35 -11.47
N VAL A 391 34.64 -15.77 -11.59
CA VAL A 391 34.99 -14.83 -12.67
C VAL A 391 36.40 -15.08 -13.14
N THR A 392 36.69 -14.63 -14.37
CA THR A 392 38.03 -14.67 -14.97
C THR A 392 38.43 -13.26 -15.38
N THR A 393 39.65 -12.83 -15.10
CA THR A 393 40.14 -11.50 -15.46
C THR A 393 40.29 -11.35 -16.98
N LEU A 394 39.83 -10.22 -17.50
CA LEU A 394 39.90 -9.80 -18.90
C LEU A 394 41.30 -9.28 -19.24
N GLU A 395 41.51 -8.89 -20.50
CA GLU A 395 42.80 -8.35 -20.98
C GLU A 395 43.23 -7.06 -20.26
N ASP A 396 42.24 -6.27 -19.81
CA ASP A 396 42.42 -5.08 -19.01
C ASP A 396 42.62 -5.36 -17.50
N GLY A 397 42.86 -6.60 -17.14
CA GLY A 397 43.08 -7.07 -15.75
C GLY A 397 41.84 -6.98 -14.86
N THR A 398 40.65 -6.61 -15.40
CA THR A 398 39.44 -6.49 -14.60
C THR A 398 38.65 -7.79 -14.56
N ALA A 399 37.95 -8.01 -13.44
CA ALA A 399 36.86 -8.99 -13.33
C ALA A 399 35.84 -8.47 -12.36
N THR A 400 34.53 -8.76 -12.62
CA THR A 400 33.42 -8.21 -11.82
C THR A 400 32.50 -9.33 -11.37
N PHE A 401 32.29 -9.42 -10.07
CA PHE A 401 31.15 -10.16 -9.50
C PHE A 401 29.99 -9.21 -9.31
N ASN A 402 28.84 -9.55 -9.88
CA ASN A 402 27.60 -8.79 -9.73
C ASN A 402 26.58 -9.59 -8.90
N GLY A 403 25.63 -8.88 -8.34
CA GLY A 403 24.46 -9.52 -7.74
C GLY A 403 24.69 -10.04 -6.33
N LEU A 404 25.49 -9.35 -5.54
CA LEU A 404 25.81 -9.71 -4.15
C LEU A 404 25.01 -8.82 -3.19
N LYS A 405 24.54 -9.35 -2.07
CA LYS A 405 24.10 -8.53 -0.93
C LYS A 405 25.32 -8.00 -0.16
N ALA A 406 25.11 -6.98 0.66
CA ALA A 406 26.14 -6.48 1.57
C ALA A 406 26.59 -7.59 2.56
N GLY A 407 27.88 -7.66 2.82
CA GLY A 407 28.47 -8.67 3.70
C GLY A 407 29.90 -9.02 3.34
N THR A 408 30.52 -9.89 4.14
CA THR A 408 31.90 -10.35 3.91
C THR A 408 31.92 -11.56 2.97
N TYR A 409 32.76 -11.49 1.95
CA TYR A 409 32.97 -12.54 0.97
C TYR A 409 34.46 -12.97 0.95
N TYR A 410 34.70 -14.18 0.47
CA TYR A 410 36.01 -14.81 0.44
C TYR A 410 36.35 -15.20 -0.99
N LEU A 411 37.39 -14.55 -1.53
CA LEU A 411 37.92 -14.80 -2.87
C LEU A 411 39.05 -15.80 -2.82
N VAL A 412 39.01 -16.78 -3.72
CA VAL A 412 40.04 -17.77 -3.91
C VAL A 412 40.51 -17.75 -5.35
N GLU A 413 41.80 -17.51 -5.61
CA GLU A 413 42.38 -17.69 -6.94
C GLU A 413 42.48 -19.18 -7.25
N THR A 414 41.73 -19.68 -8.23
CA THR A 414 41.79 -21.10 -8.63
C THR A 414 42.77 -21.33 -9.79
N VAL A 415 42.93 -20.34 -10.67
CA VAL A 415 43.89 -20.34 -11.79
C VAL A 415 44.67 -19.04 -11.77
N ALA A 416 46.00 -19.12 -11.73
CA ALA A 416 46.88 -17.96 -11.82
C ALA A 416 47.03 -17.49 -13.29
N PRO A 417 47.31 -16.19 -13.54
CA PRO A 417 47.69 -15.70 -14.86
C PRO A 417 48.98 -16.43 -15.38
N THR A 418 49.03 -16.58 -16.69
CA THR A 418 50.19 -17.22 -17.33
C THR A 418 51.50 -16.58 -16.89
N GLY A 419 52.51 -17.40 -16.47
CA GLY A 419 53.79 -16.94 -16.02
C GLY A 419 53.83 -16.39 -14.59
N HIS A 420 52.76 -16.50 -13.83
CA HIS A 420 52.66 -16.01 -12.45
C HIS A 420 52.35 -17.14 -11.45
N ARG A 421 52.75 -16.93 -10.19
CA ARG A 421 52.47 -17.87 -9.09
C ARG A 421 51.03 -17.67 -8.62
N LYS A 422 50.36 -18.78 -8.38
CA LYS A 422 49.01 -18.77 -7.78
C LYS A 422 49.06 -18.21 -6.35
N ILE A 423 48.05 -17.39 -5.99
CA ILE A 423 47.82 -16.97 -4.61
C ILE A 423 47.09 -18.12 -3.89
N ASN A 424 47.68 -18.56 -2.77
CA ASN A 424 47.04 -19.62 -1.96
C ASN A 424 46.24 -19.06 -0.78
N ASP A 425 46.42 -17.80 -0.47
CA ASP A 425 45.70 -17.13 0.62
C ASP A 425 44.26 -16.81 0.20
N ILE A 426 43.34 -16.92 1.16
CA ILE A 426 41.95 -16.48 1.01
C ILE A 426 41.93 -14.97 1.19
N ILE A 427 41.33 -14.28 0.24
CA ILE A 427 41.17 -12.81 0.26
C ILE A 427 39.79 -12.46 0.78
N SER A 428 39.70 -11.87 1.97
CA SER A 428 38.44 -11.37 2.53
C SER A 428 38.10 -10.02 1.95
N VAL A 429 36.87 -9.84 1.54
CA VAL A 429 36.32 -8.59 0.94
C VAL A 429 34.99 -8.26 1.57
N ASP A 430 34.87 -7.05 2.12
CA ASP A 430 33.60 -6.54 2.64
C ASP A 430 32.87 -5.78 1.56
N VAL A 431 31.76 -6.33 1.09
CA VAL A 431 30.80 -5.64 0.20
C VAL A 431 29.94 -4.72 1.03
N ILE A 432 30.09 -3.42 0.80
CA ILE A 432 29.38 -2.37 1.55
C ILE A 432 28.11 -2.00 0.79
N ALA A 433 27.00 -1.80 1.54
CA ALA A 433 25.75 -1.28 0.99
C ALA A 433 25.97 0.17 0.53
N ASN A 434 26.11 0.36 -0.77
CA ASN A 434 26.32 1.67 -1.39
C ASN A 434 25.71 1.69 -2.79
N ASP A 435 24.56 2.35 -2.92
CA ASP A 435 23.81 2.51 -4.17
C ASP A 435 24.45 3.50 -5.17
N THR A 436 25.44 4.26 -4.73
CA THR A 436 26.15 5.24 -5.58
C THR A 436 27.36 4.61 -6.27
N THR A 437 28.21 3.88 -5.53
CA THR A 437 29.41 3.25 -6.10
C THR A 437 29.16 1.86 -6.63
N CYS A 438 28.16 1.16 -6.12
CA CYS A 438 27.73 -0.18 -6.54
C CYS A 438 28.73 -1.30 -6.32
N TYR A 439 30.02 -1.02 -6.32
CA TYR A 439 31.09 -2.00 -6.27
C TYR A 439 32.08 -1.70 -5.15
N THR A 440 32.58 -2.78 -4.57
CA THR A 440 33.80 -2.75 -3.76
C THR A 440 35.00 -3.07 -4.66
N ASP A 441 35.90 -2.14 -4.80
CA ASP A 441 37.13 -2.33 -5.59
C ASP A 441 38.18 -3.13 -4.78
N VAL A 442 38.77 -4.13 -5.42
CA VAL A 442 39.78 -5.00 -4.82
C VAL A 442 40.98 -5.12 -5.76
N GLU A 443 42.14 -4.74 -5.27
CA GLU A 443 43.39 -4.84 -6.01
C GLU A 443 44.14 -6.11 -5.61
N ILE A 444 44.45 -6.98 -6.59
CA ILE A 444 45.10 -8.28 -6.34
C ILE A 444 46.33 -8.41 -7.25
N SER A 445 47.48 -8.64 -6.64
CA SER A 445 48.74 -8.83 -7.39
C SER A 445 49.23 -10.30 -7.38
N ASN A 446 49.83 -10.75 -8.50
CA ASN A 446 50.59 -12.01 -8.54
C ASN A 446 52.04 -11.73 -8.84
N ASN A 447 52.93 -12.44 -8.15
CA ASN A 447 54.35 -12.42 -8.45
C ASN A 447 54.64 -13.32 -9.66
N LYS A 448 55.58 -12.90 -10.50
CA LYS A 448 56.08 -13.73 -11.60
C LYS A 448 56.67 -15.03 -11.05
N ASN A 449 56.57 -16.09 -11.84
CA ASN A 449 57.31 -17.32 -11.55
C ASN A 449 58.79 -16.97 -11.52
N GLY A 450 59.43 -17.17 -10.37
CA GLY A 450 60.89 -17.04 -10.29
C GLY A 450 61.50 -18.00 -11.27
N LEU A 451 62.46 -17.54 -12.06
CA LEU A 451 63.35 -18.46 -12.75
C LEU A 451 63.94 -19.37 -11.68
N LEU A 452 63.76 -20.68 -11.84
CA LEU A 452 64.55 -21.62 -11.01
C LEU A 452 65.98 -21.18 -11.05
N PRO A 453 66.71 -21.09 -9.92
CA PRO A 453 68.12 -20.88 -10.00
C PRO A 453 68.71 -21.88 -10.99
N PHE A 454 69.44 -21.38 -12.00
CA PHE A 454 70.21 -22.25 -12.90
C PHE A 454 71.21 -22.98 -12.06
N THR A 455 70.82 -24.15 -11.50
CA THR A 455 71.77 -25.06 -10.77
C THR A 455 72.77 -25.63 -11.73
N GLY A 456 72.79 -25.35 -13.03
CA GLY A 456 73.72 -25.60 -14.10
C GLY A 456 74.51 -24.37 -14.56
N GLY A 457 74.41 -23.20 -13.86
CA GLY A 457 75.24 -22.04 -14.20
C GLY A 457 76.73 -22.28 -14.03
N SER A 458 77.58 -21.52 -14.70
CA SER A 458 79.04 -21.58 -14.82
C SER A 458 79.87 -21.96 -13.56
N GLY A 459 79.25 -21.91 -12.37
CA GLY A 459 79.86 -22.35 -11.11
C GLY A 459 80.11 -23.88 -11.04
N SER A 460 79.13 -24.70 -11.48
CA SER A 460 79.28 -26.16 -11.46
C SER A 460 80.39 -26.63 -12.46
N PHE A 461 80.53 -25.95 -13.59
CA PHE A 461 81.59 -26.20 -14.56
C PHE A 461 82.95 -25.78 -14.03
N ALA A 462 83.08 -24.69 -13.31
CA ALA A 462 84.26 -24.21 -12.67
C ALA A 462 84.68 -25.19 -11.58
N TYR A 463 83.83 -25.71 -10.74
CA TYR A 463 84.13 -26.70 -9.71
C TYR A 463 84.50 -28.06 -10.32
N ALA A 464 83.91 -28.48 -11.44
CA ALA A 464 84.34 -29.70 -12.16
C ALA A 464 85.71 -29.56 -12.77
N ILE A 465 86.09 -28.40 -13.33
CA ILE A 465 87.42 -28.13 -13.85
C ILE A 465 88.46 -28.11 -12.70
N ILE A 466 88.16 -27.40 -11.60
CA ILE A 466 89.07 -27.35 -10.44
C ILE A 466 89.21 -28.72 -9.81
N GLY A 467 88.19 -29.49 -9.64
CA GLY A 467 88.20 -30.86 -9.13
C GLY A 467 89.01 -31.81 -10.04
N GLY A 468 88.83 -31.69 -11.35
CA GLY A 468 89.57 -32.46 -12.36
C GLY A 468 91.08 -32.13 -12.31
N LEU A 469 91.45 -30.86 -12.20
CA LEU A 469 92.85 -30.43 -12.06
C LEU A 469 93.49 -30.95 -10.78
N LEU A 470 92.81 -30.95 -9.65
CA LEU A 470 93.24 -31.47 -8.38
C LEU A 470 93.51 -33.00 -8.46
N VAL A 471 92.70 -33.77 -9.14
CA VAL A 471 92.88 -35.21 -9.36
C VAL A 471 94.05 -35.47 -10.25
N VAL A 472 94.28 -34.70 -11.32
CA VAL A 472 95.44 -34.84 -12.21
C VAL A 472 96.76 -34.48 -11.48
N VAL A 473 96.83 -33.37 -10.74
CA VAL A 473 97.98 -32.95 -9.98
C VAL A 473 98.20 -33.91 -8.83
N GLY A 474 97.19 -34.34 -8.09
CA GLY A 474 97.35 -35.32 -7.00
C GLY A 474 97.78 -36.69 -7.50
N GLY A 475 97.24 -37.17 -8.61
CA GLY A 475 97.67 -38.40 -9.27
C GLY A 475 99.07 -38.32 -9.83
N GLY A 476 99.44 -37.18 -10.42
CA GLY A 476 100.78 -36.90 -10.90
C GLY A 476 101.82 -36.88 -9.78
N LEU A 477 101.50 -36.23 -8.67
CA LEU A 477 102.33 -36.23 -7.50
C LEU A 477 102.52 -37.64 -6.88
N MET A 478 101.44 -38.42 -6.83
CA MET A 478 101.45 -39.79 -6.32
C MET A 478 102.32 -40.72 -7.19
N VAL A 479 102.27 -40.59 -8.50
CA VAL A 479 103.16 -41.32 -9.45
C VAL A 479 104.59 -40.83 -9.31
N TYR A 480 104.83 -39.54 -9.17
CA TYR A 480 106.21 -38.97 -8.95
C TYR A 480 106.79 -39.45 -7.64
N TYR A 481 106.10 -39.46 -6.53
CA TYR A 481 106.62 -39.96 -5.26
C TYR A 481 106.82 -41.47 -5.25
N ARG A 482 105.94 -42.23 -5.94
CA ARG A 482 106.17 -43.70 -6.10
C ARG A 482 107.39 -44.01 -6.90
N LYS A 483 107.74 -43.26 -7.98
CA LYS A 483 108.95 -43.42 -8.75
C LYS A 483 110.22 -43.04 -7.96
N LYS A 484 110.10 -42.02 -7.09
CA LYS A 484 111.25 -41.57 -6.28
C LYS A 484 111.57 -42.49 -5.11
N ASN A 485 110.63 -43.31 -4.65
CA ASN A 485 110.87 -44.30 -3.57
C ASN A 485 111.22 -45.69 -4.11
N LEU A 486 111.33 -45.87 -5.44
CA LEU A 486 111.75 -47.11 -6.10
C LEU A 486 113.12 -46.96 -6.82
N ALA A 487 113.83 -45.86 -6.66
CA ALA A 487 115.21 -45.61 -7.05
C ALA A 487 116.02 -45.45 -5.76
#